data_edcf567384f58a8f3d5e2ffd093ef81a
#
_entry.id   edcf567384f58a8f3d5e2ffd093ef81a
#
_cell.length_a   1.000
_cell.length_b   1.000
_cell.length_c   1.000
_cell.angle_alpha   90.00
_cell.angle_beta   90.00
_cell.angle_gamma   90.00
#
_symmetry.space_group_name_H-M   'P 1'
#
loop_
_entity.id
_entity.type
_entity.pdbx_description
1 polymer ?
#
loop_
_entity_poly.entity_id
_entity_poly.type
_entity_poly.pdbx_seq_one_letter_code
_entity_poly.pdbx_strand_id
1 'polypeptide(L)'
;MSAPTVWRRVFSAMVALLSTAAVFAADAPKTEEVPFWAIGMPKSDVASKLAPVPSFPIPTAADKLPVSKLKLPPGFKAEVWASGILDARGMRQGDQGTVFVSSLFVAGKIYAVQDKDGKRVVKTIADKLFLPNGIEFHKGSLFVATPKDITRYDNIEANLDNPPKPVMVYDKLPGDVPHGWKFIKIGPDGKLYVPIGAPCNLCLPPDTHAQIFRMNLDGTNVESVVKGMRNTVGFDFHPKTGELWFGDNQRDWLSEDMPIDELNHVTKTGQHFGFPFCHSGMMTDPEFGWGKDCKDYVKPALLLGAHAAPVGMRFYTGKMFPAKYENAIFLARHGPWNRTKKYAADVVAIFIDDKGNAKMEPFMTGLVEKNEYLGRPADVMVMKDGSLLVSDDHNGAIYRISYAGK
;
A
#
# COMPACT_ATOMS: atom_id res chain seq x y z
N MET A 1 -67.61 55.96 14.41
CA MET A 1 -68.24 55.19 13.31
C MET A 1 -67.33 54.03 12.92
N SER A 2 -67.81 52.83 13.09
CA SER A 2 -67.13 51.55 13.05
C SER A 2 -66.73 51.12 11.64
N ALA A 3 -65.51 50.75 11.44
CA ALA A 3 -65.04 50.09 10.21
C ALA A 3 -65.24 48.55 10.33
N PRO A 4 -65.60 47.87 9.24
CA PRO A 4 -66.27 46.58 9.32
C PRO A 4 -65.33 45.37 9.41
N THR A 5 -65.82 44.38 10.07
CA THR A 5 -65.37 43.08 10.54
C THR A 5 -65.00 42.07 9.42
N VAL A 6 -64.51 42.49 8.25
CA VAL A 6 -64.27 41.58 7.12
C VAL A 6 -62.76 41.12 7.04
N TRP A 7 -61.86 41.82 7.66
CA TRP A 7 -60.42 41.50 7.56
C TRP A 7 -59.92 40.45 8.56
N ARG A 8 -60.70 40.10 9.54
CA ARG A 8 -60.29 39.07 10.55
C ARG A 8 -60.48 37.62 10.11
N ARG A 9 -61.30 37.36 9.07
CA ARG A 9 -61.55 35.97 8.62
C ARG A 9 -60.63 35.48 7.52
N VAL A 10 -59.94 36.37 6.83
CA VAL A 10 -59.00 36.00 5.77
C VAL A 10 -57.61 35.63 6.33
N PHE A 11 -57.22 36.22 7.49
CA PHE A 11 -55.96 35.87 8.15
C PHE A 11 -55.99 34.54 8.88
N SER A 12 -57.14 34.06 9.35
CA SER A 12 -57.27 32.76 10.02
C SER A 12 -57.29 31.58 9.04
N ALA A 13 -57.64 31.78 7.78
CA ALA A 13 -57.64 30.74 6.74
C ALA A 13 -56.22 30.56 6.11
N MET A 14 -55.39 31.60 6.14
CA MET A 14 -54.03 31.53 5.57
C MET A 14 -52.99 30.93 6.55
N VAL A 15 -53.24 30.98 7.86
CA VAL A 15 -52.41 30.36 8.87
C VAL A 15 -52.70 28.86 9.01
N ALA A 16 -53.90 28.40 8.67
CA ALA A 16 -54.25 26.98 8.72
C ALA A 16 -53.69 26.17 7.48
N LEU A 17 -53.36 26.85 6.36
CA LEU A 17 -52.81 26.19 5.20
C LEU A 17 -51.27 26.11 5.20
N LEU A 18 -50.60 26.86 6.08
CA LEU A 18 -49.15 26.76 6.26
C LEU A 18 -48.73 25.72 7.31
N SER A 19 -49.63 25.22 8.12
CA SER A 19 -49.33 24.17 9.12
C SER A 19 -49.50 22.74 8.62
N THR A 20 -50.07 22.52 7.44
CA THR A 20 -50.20 21.18 6.85
C THR A 20 -49.10 20.83 5.82
N ALA A 21 -48.27 21.79 5.41
CA ALA A 21 -47.15 21.55 4.51
C ALA A 21 -45.86 21.10 5.24
N ALA A 22 -45.87 21.12 6.59
CA ALA A 22 -44.69 20.74 7.38
C ALA A 22 -44.67 19.25 7.82
N VAL A 23 -45.63 18.43 7.37
CA VAL A 23 -45.75 17.02 7.83
C VAL A 23 -45.29 16.01 6.76
N PHE A 24 -44.89 16.45 5.60
CA PHE A 24 -44.38 15.56 4.54
C PHE A 24 -42.91 15.79 4.16
N ALA A 25 -42.12 16.43 4.98
CA ALA A 25 -40.69 16.23 4.99
C ALA A 25 -40.36 15.05 5.90
N ALA A 26 -40.99 13.89 5.66
CA ALA A 26 -40.55 12.63 6.21
C ALA A 26 -39.14 12.37 5.62
N ASP A 27 -38.19 12.27 6.51
CA ASP A 27 -36.80 11.92 6.27
C ASP A 27 -36.64 11.04 5.03
N ALA A 28 -36.05 11.59 3.97
CA ALA A 28 -35.42 10.76 2.97
C ALA A 28 -34.49 9.84 3.77
N PRO A 29 -34.57 8.52 3.61
CA PRO A 29 -33.68 7.63 4.33
C PRO A 29 -32.25 8.14 4.06
N LYS A 30 -31.54 8.53 5.11
CA LYS A 30 -30.11 8.76 5.02
C LYS A 30 -29.56 7.50 4.39
N THR A 31 -29.19 7.57 3.13
CA THR A 31 -28.39 6.51 2.52
C THR A 31 -27.16 6.43 3.40
N GLU A 32 -27.07 5.42 4.25
CA GLU A 32 -25.85 5.13 4.97
C GLU A 32 -24.77 5.04 3.91
N GLU A 33 -23.83 5.98 3.91
CA GLU A 33 -22.67 5.92 3.02
C GLU A 33 -21.97 4.62 3.32
N VAL A 34 -22.04 3.69 2.36
CA VAL A 34 -21.36 2.41 2.48
C VAL A 34 -19.86 2.69 2.61
N PRO A 35 -19.22 2.29 3.71
CA PRO A 35 -17.80 2.50 3.87
C PRO A 35 -17.01 1.93 2.67
N PHE A 36 -15.95 2.58 2.25
CA PHE A 36 -15.21 2.18 1.05
C PHE A 36 -14.75 0.71 1.07
N TRP A 37 -14.45 0.17 2.26
CA TRP A 37 -14.05 -1.22 2.46
C TRP A 37 -15.22 -2.21 2.29
N ALA A 38 -16.46 -1.74 2.38
CA ALA A 38 -17.66 -2.56 2.23
C ALA A 38 -18.28 -2.45 0.81
N ILE A 39 -17.73 -1.61 -0.07
CA ILE A 39 -18.21 -1.51 -1.45
C ILE A 39 -17.98 -2.83 -2.18
N GLY A 40 -19.06 -3.42 -2.72
CA GLY A 40 -19.04 -4.74 -3.35
C GLY A 40 -19.13 -5.92 -2.38
N MET A 41 -19.25 -5.66 -1.06
CA MET A 41 -19.48 -6.70 -0.08
C MET A 41 -20.89 -7.32 -0.27
N PRO A 42 -21.01 -8.64 -0.43
CA PRO A 42 -22.31 -9.29 -0.56
C PRO A 42 -23.14 -9.07 0.72
N LYS A 43 -24.41 -8.69 0.57
CA LYS A 43 -25.37 -8.62 1.68
C LYS A 43 -25.86 -10.03 2.02
N SER A 44 -25.00 -10.84 2.62
CA SER A 44 -25.33 -12.22 2.98
C SER A 44 -24.75 -12.57 4.35
N ASP A 45 -25.33 -13.57 5.00
CA ASP A 45 -24.82 -14.13 6.26
C ASP A 45 -23.38 -14.64 6.13
N VAL A 46 -22.97 -15.04 4.92
CA VAL A 46 -21.60 -15.47 4.64
C VAL A 46 -20.62 -14.30 4.76
N ALA A 47 -20.97 -13.14 4.20
CA ALA A 47 -20.13 -11.95 4.28
C ALA A 47 -19.96 -11.45 5.75
N SER A 48 -20.99 -11.58 6.58
CA SER A 48 -20.91 -11.21 8.00
C SER A 48 -20.00 -12.11 8.83
N LYS A 49 -19.69 -13.31 8.32
CA LYS A 49 -18.79 -14.30 8.95
C LYS A 49 -17.35 -14.22 8.47
N LEU A 50 -17.06 -13.35 7.52
CA LEU A 50 -15.68 -13.13 7.07
C LEU A 50 -14.83 -12.60 8.22
N ALA A 51 -13.53 -12.89 8.16
CA ALA A 51 -12.60 -12.49 9.20
C ALA A 51 -12.73 -10.98 9.49
N PRO A 52 -12.77 -10.58 10.75
CA PRO A 52 -12.79 -9.17 11.11
C PRO A 52 -11.57 -8.45 10.54
N VAL A 53 -11.76 -7.19 10.18
CA VAL A 53 -10.65 -6.31 9.80
C VAL A 53 -9.62 -6.36 10.94
N PRO A 54 -8.34 -6.56 10.65
CA PRO A 54 -7.29 -6.54 11.66
C PRO A 54 -7.38 -5.28 12.53
N SER A 55 -7.12 -5.42 13.81
CA SER A 55 -7.06 -4.27 14.74
C SER A 55 -6.02 -3.26 14.25
N PHE A 56 -6.22 -2.00 14.65
CA PHE A 56 -5.21 -0.97 14.37
C PHE A 56 -3.84 -1.38 14.91
N PRO A 57 -2.76 -1.08 14.18
CA PRO A 57 -1.41 -1.38 14.61
C PRO A 57 -1.08 -0.65 15.92
N ILE A 58 -0.57 -1.40 16.89
CA ILE A 58 -0.11 -0.88 18.19
C ILE A 58 1.30 -1.39 18.41
N PRO A 59 2.28 -0.52 18.72
CA PRO A 59 3.65 -0.94 18.94
C PRO A 59 3.75 -1.99 20.04
N THR A 60 4.37 -3.11 19.71
CA THR A 60 4.66 -4.19 20.63
C THR A 60 6.01 -3.93 21.30
N ALA A 61 6.09 -4.14 22.61
CA ALA A 61 7.35 -4.01 23.35
C ALA A 61 8.43 -4.96 22.78
N ALA A 62 9.67 -4.52 22.71
CA ALA A 62 10.74 -5.21 22.00
C ALA A 62 10.96 -6.67 22.48
N ASP A 63 10.81 -6.92 23.78
CA ASP A 63 10.91 -8.23 24.41
C ASP A 63 9.73 -9.17 24.12
N LYS A 64 8.63 -8.63 23.59
CA LYS A 64 7.40 -9.38 23.23
C LYS A 64 7.25 -9.60 21.73
N LEU A 65 8.16 -9.07 20.93
CA LEU A 65 8.13 -9.24 19.48
C LEU A 65 8.31 -10.72 19.08
N PRO A 66 7.61 -11.22 18.06
CA PRO A 66 7.55 -12.65 17.73
C PRO A 66 8.79 -13.17 16.97
N VAL A 67 10.00 -12.67 17.29
CA VAL A 67 11.25 -13.05 16.60
C VAL A 67 11.50 -14.55 16.67
N SER A 68 11.23 -15.18 17.82
CA SER A 68 11.40 -16.62 18.00
C SER A 68 10.44 -17.47 17.17
N LYS A 69 9.38 -16.89 16.63
CA LYS A 69 8.43 -17.55 15.72
C LYS A 69 8.86 -17.48 14.27
N LEU A 70 9.78 -16.56 13.93
CA LEU A 70 10.24 -16.39 12.56
C LEU A 70 11.02 -17.63 12.09
N LYS A 71 10.65 -18.11 10.92
CA LYS A 71 11.28 -19.24 10.25
C LYS A 71 11.95 -18.73 8.97
N LEU A 72 13.21 -19.02 8.81
CA LEU A 72 14.08 -18.62 7.71
C LEU A 72 14.77 -19.84 7.10
N PRO A 73 15.27 -19.76 5.88
CA PRO A 73 16.12 -20.78 5.30
C PRO A 73 17.41 -21.00 6.14
N PRO A 74 18.06 -22.17 6.05
CA PRO A 74 19.30 -22.46 6.76
C PRO A 74 20.38 -21.40 6.52
N GLY A 75 21.09 -21.03 7.58
CA GLY A 75 22.15 -20.02 7.56
C GLY A 75 21.70 -18.58 7.72
N PHE A 76 20.39 -18.31 7.65
CA PHE A 76 19.84 -16.98 7.91
C PHE A 76 19.47 -16.79 9.38
N LYS A 77 19.55 -15.55 9.85
CA LYS A 77 19.15 -15.11 11.19
C LYS A 77 18.25 -13.89 11.09
N ALA A 78 17.26 -13.84 11.98
CA ALA A 78 16.42 -12.65 12.21
C ALA A 78 16.72 -12.05 13.58
N GLU A 79 16.75 -10.74 13.66
CA GLU A 79 16.86 -9.98 14.91
C GLU A 79 15.94 -8.75 14.86
N VAL A 80 15.54 -8.23 16.02
CA VAL A 80 14.89 -6.92 16.10
C VAL A 80 15.95 -5.87 15.78
N TRP A 81 15.75 -5.16 14.67
CA TRP A 81 16.63 -4.05 14.30
C TRP A 81 16.19 -2.75 14.96
N ALA A 82 14.89 -2.48 14.98
CA ALA A 82 14.29 -1.34 15.67
C ALA A 82 12.85 -1.68 16.09
N SER A 83 12.32 -1.00 17.10
CA SER A 83 10.96 -1.15 17.61
C SER A 83 10.41 0.18 18.12
N GLY A 84 9.11 0.22 18.47
CA GLY A 84 8.45 1.45 18.91
C GLY A 84 8.15 2.43 17.77
N ILE A 85 8.19 1.97 16.53
CA ILE A 85 7.90 2.75 15.33
C ILE A 85 6.46 2.48 14.94
N LEU A 86 5.54 3.30 15.44
CA LEU A 86 4.11 3.11 15.20
C LEU A 86 3.80 3.01 13.71
N ASP A 87 3.17 1.90 13.29
CA ASP A 87 2.73 1.66 11.91
C ASP A 87 3.88 1.74 10.90
N ALA A 88 4.97 1.03 11.16
CA ALA A 88 6.20 1.03 10.35
C ALA A 88 5.94 0.46 8.94
N ARG A 89 5.94 1.32 7.92
CA ARG A 89 5.62 0.96 6.52
C ARG A 89 6.83 1.06 5.61
N GLY A 90 6.84 2.01 4.69
CA GLY A 90 7.93 2.18 3.72
C GLY A 90 9.27 2.52 4.36
N MET A 91 10.35 1.97 3.82
CA MET A 91 11.71 2.19 4.32
C MET A 91 12.66 2.63 3.22
N ARG A 92 13.56 3.59 3.52
CA ARG A 92 14.68 3.98 2.65
C ARG A 92 15.92 4.26 3.49
N GLN A 93 17.07 3.81 3.01
CA GLN A 93 18.37 4.13 3.63
C GLN A 93 18.98 5.36 2.96
N GLY A 94 19.36 6.34 3.77
CA GLY A 94 20.08 7.53 3.35
C GLY A 94 21.56 7.28 3.10
N ASP A 95 22.25 8.33 2.66
CA ASP A 95 23.67 8.25 2.29
C ASP A 95 24.57 7.98 3.50
N GLN A 96 24.23 8.52 4.67
CA GLN A 96 24.98 8.38 5.94
C GLN A 96 24.51 7.16 6.77
N GLY A 97 23.58 6.34 6.24
CA GLY A 97 23.11 5.13 6.89
C GLY A 97 21.84 5.30 7.73
N THR A 98 21.29 6.50 7.84
CA THR A 98 19.96 6.70 8.46
C THR A 98 18.90 5.91 7.70
N VAL A 99 18.05 5.19 8.41
CA VAL A 99 16.88 4.53 7.81
C VAL A 99 15.65 5.40 8.06
N PHE A 100 15.09 5.93 7.00
CA PHE A 100 13.81 6.65 7.03
C PHE A 100 12.66 5.64 6.97
N VAL A 101 11.62 5.88 7.77
CA VAL A 101 10.46 4.99 7.88
C VAL A 101 9.19 5.82 7.84
N SER A 102 8.27 5.47 6.96
CA SER A 102 6.93 6.08 6.94
C SER A 102 5.97 5.35 7.87
N SER A 103 4.96 6.08 8.36
CA SER A 103 3.88 5.56 9.20
C SER A 103 2.54 5.96 8.60
N LEU A 104 1.74 4.99 8.19
CA LEU A 104 0.60 5.22 7.31
C LEU A 104 -0.67 5.69 8.03
N PHE A 105 -1.33 4.81 8.80
CA PHE A 105 -2.71 5.03 9.24
C PHE A 105 -2.85 5.81 10.55
N VAL A 106 -2.03 5.48 11.52
CA VAL A 106 -2.28 5.89 12.91
C VAL A 106 -1.50 7.15 13.29
N ALA A 107 -0.26 7.26 12.82
CA ALA A 107 0.62 8.34 13.28
C ALA A 107 0.80 9.47 12.26
N GLY A 108 0.68 9.22 10.97
CA GLY A 108 0.95 10.24 9.94
C GLY A 108 2.34 10.84 10.08
N LYS A 109 3.35 10.01 10.32
CA LYS A 109 4.71 10.43 10.65
C LYS A 109 5.74 9.89 9.67
N ILE A 110 6.86 10.59 9.60
CA ILE A 110 8.10 10.06 9.04
C ILE A 110 9.12 10.00 10.18
N TYR A 111 9.72 8.84 10.33
CA TYR A 111 10.78 8.61 11.31
C TYR A 111 12.14 8.52 10.63
N ALA A 112 13.17 8.88 11.37
CA ALA A 112 14.57 8.60 11.06
C ALA A 112 15.15 7.70 12.14
N VAL A 113 15.69 6.56 11.77
CA VAL A 113 16.33 5.60 12.68
C VAL A 113 17.82 5.61 12.42
N GLN A 114 18.58 5.99 13.43
CA GLN A 114 20.04 6.04 13.39
C GLN A 114 20.65 4.95 14.28
N ASP A 115 21.77 4.41 13.86
CA ASP A 115 22.64 3.61 14.72
C ASP A 115 23.58 4.57 15.44
N LYS A 116 23.52 4.56 16.78
CA LYS A 116 24.46 5.25 17.65
C LYS A 116 25.05 4.24 18.62
N ASP A 117 26.25 3.83 18.34
CA ASP A 117 27.01 2.86 19.17
C ASP A 117 26.25 1.55 19.44
N GLY A 118 25.64 0.99 18.38
CA GLY A 118 24.84 -0.23 18.43
C GLY A 118 23.43 -0.05 18.99
N LYS A 119 23.04 1.16 19.38
CA LYS A 119 21.67 1.50 19.81
C LYS A 119 20.90 2.20 18.70
N ARG A 120 19.66 1.79 18.47
CA ARG A 120 18.78 2.45 17.52
C ARG A 120 18.10 3.65 18.16
N VAL A 121 18.38 4.83 17.63
CA VAL A 121 17.75 6.09 18.04
C VAL A 121 16.69 6.45 17.01
N VAL A 122 15.44 6.50 17.44
CA VAL A 122 14.29 6.83 16.58
C VAL A 122 13.93 8.29 16.79
N LYS A 123 13.91 9.09 15.71
CA LYS A 123 13.48 10.49 15.71
C LYS A 123 12.26 10.65 14.80
N THR A 124 11.31 11.49 15.19
CA THR A 124 10.25 11.95 14.28
C THR A 124 10.77 13.16 13.52
N ILE A 125 10.79 13.11 12.20
CA ILE A 125 11.27 14.20 11.34
C ILE A 125 10.12 14.94 10.64
N ALA A 126 8.95 14.34 10.54
CA ALA A 126 7.71 14.98 10.10
C ALA A 126 6.52 14.33 10.80
N ASP A 127 5.46 15.08 11.05
CA ASP A 127 4.22 14.60 11.67
C ASP A 127 2.99 15.24 11.03
N LYS A 128 1.80 14.77 11.42
CA LYS A 128 0.50 15.25 10.95
C LYS A 128 0.32 15.18 9.43
N LEU A 129 1.04 14.27 8.79
CA LEU A 129 0.87 13.99 7.37
C LEU A 129 -0.38 13.12 7.16
N PHE A 130 -1.06 13.33 6.05
CA PHE A 130 -2.22 12.50 5.72
C PHE A 130 -1.78 11.24 4.99
N LEU A 131 -1.83 10.08 5.66
CA LEU A 131 -1.51 8.75 5.12
C LEU A 131 -0.18 8.69 4.32
N PRO A 132 0.96 9.14 4.89
CA PRO A 132 2.23 9.05 4.21
C PRO A 132 2.66 7.58 4.12
N ASN A 133 2.95 7.09 2.93
CA ASN A 133 3.42 5.71 2.73
C ASN A 133 4.70 5.65 1.91
N GLY A 134 4.67 6.19 0.70
CA GLY A 134 5.82 6.18 -0.19
C GLY A 134 6.87 7.18 0.23
N ILE A 135 8.07 6.70 0.42
CA ILE A 135 9.25 7.54 0.62
C ILE A 135 10.34 7.10 -0.35
N GLU A 136 11.13 8.05 -0.83
CA GLU A 136 12.30 7.78 -1.66
C GLU A 136 13.43 8.72 -1.28
N PHE A 137 14.65 8.20 -1.18
CA PHE A 137 15.83 9.00 -0.85
C PHE A 137 16.73 9.13 -2.07
N HIS A 138 17.12 10.36 -2.38
CA HIS A 138 17.99 10.63 -3.52
C HIS A 138 18.88 11.85 -3.25
N LYS A 139 20.20 11.66 -3.32
CA LYS A 139 21.19 12.74 -3.22
C LYS A 139 20.94 13.70 -2.04
N GLY A 140 20.83 13.13 -0.85
CA GLY A 140 20.62 13.90 0.39
C GLY A 140 19.18 14.35 0.62
N SER A 141 18.27 14.18 -0.31
CA SER A 141 16.87 14.59 -0.22
C SER A 141 15.93 13.41 -0.01
N LEU A 142 14.93 13.56 0.87
CA LEU A 142 13.87 12.61 1.10
C LEU A 142 12.57 13.09 0.46
N PHE A 143 12.08 12.34 -0.52
CA PHE A 143 10.74 12.53 -1.09
C PHE A 143 9.73 11.77 -0.23
N VAL A 144 8.58 12.39 0.03
CA VAL A 144 7.48 11.83 0.81
C VAL A 144 6.19 11.99 0.03
N ALA A 145 5.49 10.89 -0.22
CA ALA A 145 4.20 10.89 -0.90
C ALA A 145 3.05 10.63 0.07
N THR A 146 2.03 11.47 -0.04
CA THR A 146 0.70 11.30 0.54
C THR A 146 -0.33 10.94 -0.55
N PRO A 147 -1.58 10.65 -0.23
CA PRO A 147 -2.60 10.44 -1.27
C PRO A 147 -2.73 11.60 -2.27
N LYS A 148 -2.47 12.84 -1.87
CA LYS A 148 -2.77 14.05 -2.66
C LYS A 148 -1.54 14.81 -3.17
N ASP A 149 -0.36 14.59 -2.55
CA ASP A 149 0.83 15.35 -2.87
C ASP A 149 2.12 14.55 -2.71
N ILE A 150 3.20 15.11 -3.27
CA ILE A 150 4.58 14.66 -3.06
C ILE A 150 5.39 15.87 -2.63
N THR A 151 6.05 15.77 -1.50
CA THR A 151 6.95 16.79 -0.95
C THR A 151 8.38 16.27 -0.86
N ARG A 152 9.36 17.17 -0.74
CA ARG A 152 10.78 16.84 -0.62
C ARG A 152 11.43 17.61 0.53
N TYR A 153 12.19 16.90 1.34
CA TYR A 153 13.02 17.45 2.42
C TYR A 153 14.47 17.42 1.99
N ASP A 154 15.06 18.58 1.69
CA ASP A 154 16.43 18.69 1.20
C ASP A 154 17.45 18.61 2.34
N ASN A 155 18.61 17.99 2.09
CA ASN A 155 19.71 17.81 3.07
C ASN A 155 19.22 17.22 4.42
N ILE A 156 18.29 16.27 4.36
CA ILE A 156 17.57 15.79 5.55
C ILE A 156 18.48 15.11 6.57
N GLU A 157 19.47 14.30 6.13
CA GLU A 157 20.35 13.57 7.07
C GLU A 157 21.23 14.50 7.91
N ALA A 158 21.60 15.66 7.39
CA ALA A 158 22.35 16.67 8.13
C ALA A 158 21.47 17.46 9.12
N ASN A 159 20.15 17.35 9.03
CA ASN A 159 19.20 18.22 9.74
C ASN A 159 18.12 17.44 10.50
N LEU A 160 18.41 16.23 10.98
CA LEU A 160 17.41 15.38 11.64
C LEU A 160 16.86 15.95 12.96
N ASP A 161 17.60 16.85 13.63
CA ASP A 161 17.16 17.51 14.86
C ASP A 161 16.33 18.78 14.58
N ASN A 162 16.48 19.36 13.40
CA ASN A 162 15.72 20.51 12.94
C ASN A 162 15.42 20.37 11.44
N PRO A 163 14.46 19.50 11.09
CA PRO A 163 14.17 19.19 9.70
C PRO A 163 13.78 20.45 8.90
N PRO A 164 14.25 20.58 7.65
CA PRO A 164 13.89 21.72 6.81
C PRO A 164 12.40 21.68 6.46
N LYS A 165 11.85 22.83 6.11
CA LYS A 165 10.49 22.89 5.55
C LYS A 165 10.47 22.10 4.23
N PRO A 166 9.42 21.27 4.02
CA PRO A 166 9.31 20.51 2.77
C PRO A 166 9.06 21.43 1.58
N VAL A 167 9.67 21.07 0.45
CA VAL A 167 9.41 21.68 -0.85
C VAL A 167 8.32 20.88 -1.54
N MET A 168 7.29 21.54 -2.07
CA MET A 168 6.26 20.90 -2.87
C MET A 168 6.85 20.47 -4.20
N VAL A 169 6.73 19.18 -4.53
CA VAL A 169 7.14 18.60 -5.82
C VAL A 169 5.93 18.45 -6.74
N TYR A 170 4.85 17.88 -6.21
CA TYR A 170 3.63 17.63 -7.00
C TYR A 170 2.40 17.65 -6.09
N ASP A 171 1.38 18.44 -6.45
CA ASP A 171 0.16 18.68 -5.66
C ASP A 171 -1.14 18.26 -6.36
N LYS A 172 -1.04 17.49 -7.46
CA LYS A 172 -2.18 17.13 -8.31
C LYS A 172 -2.53 15.64 -8.27
N LEU A 173 -2.14 14.93 -7.21
CA LEU A 173 -2.60 13.56 -7.00
C LEU A 173 -4.10 13.58 -6.64
N PRO A 174 -4.89 12.55 -7.00
CA PRO A 174 -6.36 12.58 -6.84
C PRO A 174 -6.86 12.74 -5.40
N GLY A 175 -6.10 12.27 -4.42
CA GLY A 175 -6.43 12.44 -3.00
C GLY A 175 -7.39 11.40 -2.44
N ASP A 176 -7.88 10.46 -3.24
CA ASP A 176 -8.79 9.40 -2.80
C ASP A 176 -8.15 8.51 -1.75
N VAL A 177 -8.96 8.09 -0.76
CA VAL A 177 -8.48 7.22 0.33
C VAL A 177 -8.43 5.76 -0.09
N PRO A 178 -9.44 5.19 -0.78
CA PRO A 178 -9.33 3.82 -1.28
C PRO A 178 -8.13 3.69 -2.21
N HIS A 179 -7.17 2.80 -1.88
CA HIS A 179 -5.92 2.60 -2.61
C HIS A 179 -5.11 3.91 -2.83
N GLY A 180 -5.30 4.87 -1.92
CA GLY A 180 -4.74 6.22 -2.04
C GLY A 180 -3.28 6.34 -1.65
N TRP A 181 -2.78 5.46 -0.77
CA TRP A 181 -1.40 5.49 -0.30
C TRP A 181 -0.43 5.11 -1.42
N LYS A 182 0.49 6.01 -1.69
CA LYS A 182 1.45 5.90 -2.79
C LYS A 182 2.70 5.16 -2.32
N PHE A 183 3.21 4.28 -3.16
CA PHE A 183 4.59 3.84 -3.11
C PHE A 183 5.35 4.64 -4.16
N ILE A 184 6.52 5.15 -3.87
CA ILE A 184 7.31 5.91 -4.84
C ILE A 184 8.72 5.38 -4.95
N LYS A 185 9.29 5.44 -6.14
CA LYS A 185 10.68 5.07 -6.41
C LYS A 185 11.21 5.77 -7.64
N ILE A 186 12.47 6.16 -7.60
CA ILE A 186 13.18 6.68 -8.77
C ILE A 186 13.63 5.51 -9.64
N GLY A 187 13.28 5.56 -10.93
CA GLY A 187 13.64 4.56 -11.91
C GLY A 187 15.05 4.76 -12.49
N PRO A 188 15.54 3.78 -13.27
CA PRO A 188 16.86 3.87 -13.93
C PRO A 188 16.95 5.01 -14.94
N ASP A 189 15.82 5.54 -15.40
CA ASP A 189 15.70 6.73 -16.27
C ASP A 189 15.77 8.06 -15.49
N GLY A 190 15.96 8.00 -14.16
CA GLY A 190 16.04 9.16 -13.29
C GLY A 190 14.69 9.84 -13.01
N LYS A 191 13.56 9.23 -13.41
CA LYS A 191 12.22 9.74 -13.15
C LYS A 191 11.61 9.12 -11.88
N LEU A 192 10.74 9.87 -11.23
CA LEU A 192 9.96 9.40 -10.08
C LEU A 192 8.70 8.66 -10.57
N TYR A 193 8.56 7.40 -10.17
CA TYR A 193 7.40 6.56 -10.49
C TYR A 193 6.42 6.56 -9.33
N VAL A 194 5.11 6.68 -9.65
CA VAL A 194 4.02 6.85 -8.69
C VAL A 194 2.81 6.02 -9.14
N PRO A 195 2.43 4.95 -8.43
CA PRO A 195 1.18 4.24 -8.67
C PRO A 195 0.00 5.02 -8.08
N ILE A 196 -1.09 5.07 -8.82
CA ILE A 196 -2.37 5.62 -8.39
C ILE A 196 -3.41 4.51 -8.54
N GLY A 197 -3.81 3.89 -7.43
CA GLY A 197 -4.76 2.78 -7.41
C GLY A 197 -6.16 3.19 -7.85
N ALA A 198 -7.03 2.21 -8.09
CA ALA A 198 -8.43 2.45 -8.36
C ALA A 198 -9.12 3.10 -7.14
N PRO A 199 -10.04 4.07 -7.31
CA PRO A 199 -10.70 4.76 -6.20
C PRO A 199 -11.84 3.92 -5.58
N CYS A 200 -11.85 2.62 -5.82
CA CYS A 200 -12.93 1.70 -5.48
C CYS A 200 -12.40 0.27 -5.33
N ASN A 201 -13.22 -0.61 -4.73
CA ASN A 201 -12.96 -2.04 -4.82
C ASN A 201 -13.04 -2.54 -6.27
N LEU A 202 -14.11 -2.15 -6.97
CA LEU A 202 -14.39 -2.48 -8.37
C LEU A 202 -15.19 -1.34 -9.00
N CYS A 203 -14.70 -0.77 -10.08
CA CYS A 203 -15.36 0.25 -10.91
C CYS A 203 -14.58 0.43 -12.22
N LEU A 204 -15.17 1.16 -13.16
CA LEU A 204 -14.42 1.76 -14.26
C LEU A 204 -13.66 2.97 -13.70
N PRO A 205 -12.33 2.90 -13.55
CA PRO A 205 -11.59 4.00 -12.93
C PRO A 205 -11.53 5.21 -13.86
N PRO A 206 -11.47 6.44 -13.30
CA PRO A 206 -11.12 7.62 -14.07
C PRO A 206 -9.72 7.49 -14.68
N ASP A 207 -9.44 8.27 -15.75
CA ASP A 207 -8.14 8.25 -16.45
C ASP A 207 -6.92 8.62 -15.59
N THR A 208 -7.16 9.17 -14.41
CA THR A 208 -6.12 9.49 -13.42
C THR A 208 -5.79 8.33 -12.47
N HIS A 209 -6.50 7.21 -12.55
CA HIS A 209 -6.40 6.09 -11.62
C HIS A 209 -6.06 4.77 -12.33
N ALA A 210 -5.84 3.74 -11.53
CA ALA A 210 -5.50 2.39 -11.99
C ALA A 210 -4.28 2.37 -12.93
N GLN A 211 -3.26 3.20 -12.61
CA GLN A 211 -2.09 3.42 -13.45
C GLN A 211 -0.82 3.62 -12.61
N ILE A 212 0.33 3.36 -13.22
CA ILE A 212 1.61 3.84 -12.71
C ILE A 212 2.04 4.98 -13.61
N PHE A 213 2.25 6.14 -13.03
CA PHE A 213 2.80 7.32 -13.71
C PHE A 213 4.28 7.46 -13.40
N ARG A 214 5.01 8.16 -14.28
CA ARG A 214 6.34 8.67 -13.97
C ARG A 214 6.41 10.16 -14.28
N MET A 215 7.29 10.87 -13.60
CA MET A 215 7.49 12.30 -13.75
C MET A 215 8.96 12.67 -13.49
N ASN A 216 9.37 13.86 -13.88
CA ASN A 216 10.65 14.42 -13.45
C ASN A 216 10.66 14.63 -11.92
N LEU A 217 11.86 14.74 -11.32
CA LEU A 217 12.00 14.95 -9.87
C LEU A 217 11.51 16.33 -9.39
N ASP A 218 11.17 17.21 -10.30
CA ASP A 218 10.52 18.52 -10.03
C ASP A 218 8.99 18.48 -10.25
N GLY A 219 8.40 17.31 -10.53
CA GLY A 219 6.98 17.13 -10.75
C GLY A 219 6.49 17.44 -12.17
N THR A 220 7.38 17.79 -13.09
CA THR A 220 7.03 18.06 -14.49
C THR A 220 7.02 16.78 -15.35
N ASN A 221 6.49 16.86 -16.57
CA ASN A 221 6.48 15.78 -17.57
C ASN A 221 5.86 14.48 -17.06
N VAL A 222 4.65 14.57 -16.53
CA VAL A 222 3.87 13.40 -16.04
C VAL A 222 3.38 12.58 -17.21
N GLU A 223 3.70 11.28 -17.23
CA GLU A 223 3.28 10.35 -18.27
C GLU A 223 2.85 9.00 -17.70
N SER A 224 1.86 8.34 -18.31
CA SER A 224 1.39 7.01 -17.91
C SER A 224 2.31 5.94 -18.47
N VAL A 225 2.72 5.00 -17.61
CA VAL A 225 3.59 3.86 -17.96
C VAL A 225 2.82 2.55 -17.97
N VAL A 226 1.92 2.36 -17.01
CA VAL A 226 1.13 1.14 -16.80
C VAL A 226 -0.33 1.52 -16.68
N LYS A 227 -1.23 0.71 -17.24
CA LYS A 227 -2.69 0.85 -17.12
C LYS A 227 -3.31 -0.45 -16.61
N GLY A 228 -4.51 -0.33 -16.03
CA GLY A 228 -5.31 -1.50 -15.63
C GLY A 228 -4.70 -2.29 -14.47
N MET A 229 -3.97 -1.66 -13.56
CA MET A 229 -3.65 -2.20 -12.25
C MET A 229 -4.69 -1.73 -11.23
N ARG A 230 -5.00 -2.55 -10.20
CA ARG A 230 -5.99 -2.15 -9.19
C ARG A 230 -5.37 -1.40 -8.02
N ASN A 231 -4.39 -2.00 -7.36
CA ASN A 231 -3.75 -1.41 -6.17
C ASN A 231 -2.30 -1.90 -6.02
N THR A 232 -1.39 -1.17 -6.60
CA THR A 232 0.04 -1.43 -6.50
C THR A 232 0.63 -0.62 -5.35
N VAL A 233 1.16 -1.30 -4.34
CA VAL A 233 1.85 -0.71 -3.18
C VAL A 233 3.30 -1.17 -3.05
N GLY A 234 3.85 -1.74 -4.09
CA GLY A 234 5.25 -2.14 -4.18
C GLY A 234 5.66 -2.45 -5.60
N PHE A 235 6.75 -1.87 -6.01
CA PHE A 235 7.38 -2.14 -7.30
C PHE A 235 8.88 -1.92 -7.23
N ASP A 236 9.60 -2.50 -8.16
CA ASP A 236 11.04 -2.28 -8.30
C ASP A 236 11.48 -2.50 -9.75
N PHE A 237 12.71 -2.12 -10.04
CA PHE A 237 13.32 -2.26 -11.36
C PHE A 237 14.34 -3.39 -11.34
N HIS A 238 14.28 -4.26 -12.35
CA HIS A 238 15.26 -5.34 -12.48
C HIS A 238 16.67 -4.78 -12.65
N PRO A 239 17.65 -5.18 -11.81
CA PRO A 239 18.95 -4.51 -11.75
C PRO A 239 19.76 -4.55 -13.04
N LYS A 240 19.58 -5.56 -13.89
CA LYS A 240 20.31 -5.74 -15.15
C LYS A 240 19.57 -5.17 -16.35
N THR A 241 18.22 -5.30 -16.40
CA THR A 241 17.44 -4.89 -17.59
C THR A 241 16.79 -3.52 -17.43
N GLY A 242 16.63 -3.03 -16.19
CA GLY A 242 15.92 -1.79 -15.89
C GLY A 242 14.39 -1.90 -16.05
N GLU A 243 13.86 -3.08 -16.33
CA GLU A 243 12.43 -3.30 -16.51
C GLU A 243 11.68 -3.23 -15.18
N LEU A 244 10.49 -2.64 -15.23
CA LEU A 244 9.61 -2.46 -14.08
C LEU A 244 8.86 -3.75 -13.72
N TRP A 245 8.90 -4.14 -12.46
CA TRP A 245 8.12 -5.22 -11.87
C TRP A 245 7.28 -4.69 -10.71
N PHE A 246 6.01 -5.09 -10.60
CA PHE A 246 5.12 -4.60 -9.56
C PHE A 246 4.17 -5.67 -9.04
N GLY A 247 3.87 -5.62 -7.73
CA GLY A 247 2.80 -6.39 -7.11
C GLY A 247 1.46 -5.69 -7.28
N ASP A 248 0.38 -6.42 -7.56
CA ASP A 248 -0.96 -5.86 -7.66
C ASP A 248 -1.98 -6.63 -6.80
N ASN A 249 -2.67 -5.89 -5.94
CA ASN A 249 -3.75 -6.40 -5.10
C ASN A 249 -5.06 -6.41 -5.89
N GLN A 250 -5.62 -7.58 -6.10
CA GLN A 250 -6.84 -7.78 -6.88
C GLN A 250 -8.12 -7.43 -6.09
N ARG A 251 -9.28 -7.43 -6.76
CA ARG A 251 -10.57 -7.05 -6.14
C ARG A 251 -10.93 -7.93 -4.95
N ASP A 252 -11.60 -7.32 -3.96
CA ASP A 252 -12.18 -8.01 -2.83
C ASP A 252 -13.59 -8.55 -3.16
N TRP A 253 -14.10 -9.43 -2.30
CA TRP A 253 -15.50 -9.87 -2.26
C TRP A 253 -15.99 -10.66 -3.47
N LEU A 254 -15.13 -11.30 -4.23
CA LEU A 254 -15.56 -12.25 -5.25
C LEU A 254 -15.67 -13.67 -4.67
N SER A 255 -14.60 -14.16 -4.07
CA SER A 255 -14.59 -15.37 -3.24
C SER A 255 -13.37 -15.37 -2.30
N GLU A 256 -13.26 -16.37 -1.42
CA GLU A 256 -12.07 -16.53 -0.56
C GLU A 256 -10.80 -16.88 -1.35
N ASP A 257 -10.95 -17.62 -2.44
CA ASP A 257 -9.82 -18.15 -3.21
C ASP A 257 -9.59 -17.45 -4.55
N MET A 258 -10.42 -16.45 -4.88
CA MET A 258 -10.32 -15.69 -6.13
C MET A 258 -10.77 -14.24 -5.91
N PRO A 259 -10.19 -13.29 -6.66
CA PRO A 259 -9.04 -13.46 -7.56
C PRO A 259 -7.73 -13.63 -6.80
N ILE A 260 -6.72 -14.09 -7.52
CA ILE A 260 -5.37 -14.26 -7.00
C ILE A 260 -4.59 -12.97 -7.26
N ASP A 261 -3.88 -12.47 -6.26
CA ASP A 261 -2.98 -11.31 -6.41
C ASP A 261 -1.79 -11.63 -7.32
N GLU A 262 -1.22 -10.60 -7.90
CA GLU A 262 -0.32 -10.72 -9.04
C GLU A 262 1.06 -10.11 -8.80
N LEU A 263 2.08 -10.73 -9.38
CA LEU A 263 3.33 -10.08 -9.74
C LEU A 263 3.33 -9.84 -11.23
N ASN A 264 3.52 -8.62 -11.65
CA ASN A 264 3.46 -8.17 -13.02
C ASN A 264 4.81 -7.69 -13.53
N HIS A 265 5.09 -7.92 -14.80
CA HIS A 265 6.31 -7.51 -15.51
C HIS A 265 5.96 -6.58 -16.67
N VAL A 266 6.54 -5.40 -16.69
CA VAL A 266 6.32 -4.39 -17.73
C VAL A 266 7.44 -4.47 -18.76
N THR A 267 7.11 -4.94 -19.95
CA THR A 267 8.04 -5.05 -21.08
C THR A 267 7.93 -3.88 -22.05
N LYS A 268 6.82 -3.11 -21.96
CA LYS A 268 6.55 -1.98 -22.83
C LYS A 268 5.69 -0.95 -22.13
N THR A 269 6.00 0.33 -22.26
CA THR A 269 5.14 1.44 -21.77
C THR A 269 3.74 1.37 -22.37
N GLY A 270 2.73 1.64 -21.55
CA GLY A 270 1.32 1.71 -21.95
C GLY A 270 0.59 0.35 -21.94
N GLN A 271 1.22 -0.73 -21.47
CA GLN A 271 0.57 -2.02 -21.31
C GLN A 271 -0.56 -1.96 -20.30
N HIS A 272 -1.63 -2.74 -20.56
CA HIS A 272 -2.82 -2.85 -19.71
C HIS A 272 -2.87 -4.22 -19.02
N PHE A 273 -2.98 -4.24 -17.68
CA PHE A 273 -2.87 -5.43 -16.85
C PHE A 273 -4.21 -6.01 -16.38
N GLY A 274 -5.31 -5.60 -16.97
CA GLY A 274 -6.62 -6.27 -16.89
C GLY A 274 -7.69 -5.55 -16.08
N PHE A 275 -7.39 -4.93 -14.94
CA PHE A 275 -8.40 -4.31 -14.10
C PHE A 275 -9.17 -3.17 -14.83
N PRO A 276 -10.52 -3.11 -14.75
CA PRO A 276 -11.43 -3.97 -13.97
C PRO A 276 -11.98 -5.19 -14.72
N PHE A 277 -11.53 -5.49 -15.90
CA PHE A 277 -12.16 -6.44 -16.84
C PHE A 277 -11.70 -7.86 -16.66
N CYS A 278 -10.44 -8.08 -16.29
CA CYS A 278 -9.80 -9.37 -16.15
C CYS A 278 -8.94 -9.42 -14.90
N HIS A 279 -9.00 -10.51 -14.18
CA HIS A 279 -8.26 -10.76 -12.94
C HIS A 279 -7.38 -11.99 -13.06
N SER A 280 -6.23 -11.97 -12.41
CA SER A 280 -5.27 -13.08 -12.35
C SER A 280 -4.85 -13.59 -13.75
N GLY A 281 -5.06 -12.78 -14.80
CA GLY A 281 -4.79 -13.13 -16.19
C GLY A 281 -5.62 -14.25 -16.76
N MET A 282 -6.67 -14.72 -16.06
CA MET A 282 -7.46 -15.89 -16.44
C MET A 282 -8.97 -15.77 -16.24
N MET A 283 -9.44 -14.81 -15.47
CA MET A 283 -10.83 -14.72 -15.10
C MET A 283 -11.40 -13.35 -15.51
N THR A 284 -12.37 -13.34 -16.41
CA THR A 284 -13.15 -12.15 -16.74
C THR A 284 -14.02 -11.76 -15.55
N ASP A 285 -14.07 -10.47 -15.25
CA ASP A 285 -14.88 -9.96 -14.15
C ASP A 285 -16.37 -10.16 -14.44
N PRO A 286 -17.18 -10.68 -13.49
CA PRO A 286 -18.59 -10.96 -13.74
C PRO A 286 -19.44 -9.69 -13.93
N GLU A 287 -18.97 -8.52 -13.48
CA GLU A 287 -19.69 -7.24 -13.60
C GLU A 287 -19.19 -6.41 -14.80
N PHE A 288 -17.86 -6.33 -15.00
CA PHE A 288 -17.23 -5.49 -16.02
C PHE A 288 -16.60 -6.25 -17.18
N GLY A 289 -16.48 -7.59 -17.08
CA GLY A 289 -15.80 -8.40 -18.09
C GLY A 289 -16.66 -8.81 -19.29
N TRP A 290 -17.91 -8.38 -19.39
CA TRP A 290 -18.79 -8.73 -20.51
C TRP A 290 -18.21 -8.28 -21.84
N GLY A 291 -18.07 -9.22 -22.78
CA GLY A 291 -17.47 -8.96 -24.11
C GLY A 291 -15.96 -8.68 -24.08
N LYS A 292 -15.28 -8.96 -22.97
CA LYS A 292 -13.83 -8.89 -22.83
C LYS A 292 -13.21 -10.28 -22.81
N ASP A 293 -11.95 -10.39 -23.28
CA ASP A 293 -11.15 -11.61 -23.18
C ASP A 293 -9.87 -11.27 -22.42
N CYS A 294 -9.51 -12.11 -21.45
CA CYS A 294 -8.26 -11.94 -20.69
C CYS A 294 -6.99 -11.99 -21.57
N LYS A 295 -7.10 -12.56 -22.78
CA LYS A 295 -6.01 -12.55 -23.77
C LYS A 295 -5.64 -11.13 -24.27
N ASP A 296 -6.56 -10.17 -24.15
CA ASP A 296 -6.35 -8.79 -24.57
C ASP A 296 -5.46 -7.99 -23.59
N TYR A 297 -5.16 -8.60 -22.44
CA TYR A 297 -4.41 -7.98 -21.36
C TYR A 297 -3.10 -8.72 -21.09
N VAL A 298 -2.14 -8.01 -20.48
CA VAL A 298 -0.88 -8.64 -20.07
C VAL A 298 -1.15 -9.64 -18.95
N LYS A 299 -0.66 -10.86 -19.12
CA LYS A 299 -0.75 -11.88 -18.08
C LYS A 299 0.24 -11.61 -16.96
N PRO A 300 -0.13 -11.89 -15.70
CA PRO A 300 0.81 -11.87 -14.59
C PRO A 300 2.02 -12.78 -14.85
N ALA A 301 3.20 -12.31 -14.47
CA ALA A 301 4.40 -13.14 -14.48
C ALA A 301 4.36 -14.24 -13.41
N LEU A 302 3.65 -13.97 -12.30
CA LEU A 302 3.46 -14.94 -11.21
C LEU A 302 2.19 -14.61 -10.42
N LEU A 303 1.49 -15.64 -9.97
CA LEU A 303 0.37 -15.53 -9.04
C LEU A 303 0.86 -15.65 -7.59
N LEU A 304 0.49 -14.69 -6.74
CA LEU A 304 1.04 -14.53 -5.39
C LEU A 304 0.18 -15.13 -4.27
N GLY A 305 -0.99 -15.68 -4.62
CA GLY A 305 -1.98 -16.18 -3.68
C GLY A 305 -3.19 -15.26 -3.57
N ALA A 306 -4.38 -15.84 -3.32
CA ALA A 306 -5.64 -15.10 -3.24
C ALA A 306 -5.66 -14.17 -2.03
N HIS A 307 -5.82 -12.86 -2.28
CA HIS A 307 -5.85 -11.84 -1.24
C HIS A 307 -4.61 -11.82 -0.34
N ALA A 308 -3.46 -12.27 -0.86
CA ALA A 308 -2.19 -12.31 -0.12
C ALA A 308 -1.69 -10.93 0.29
N ALA A 309 -2.21 -9.89 -0.34
CA ALA A 309 -1.87 -8.48 -0.17
C ALA A 309 -0.36 -8.22 -0.38
N PRO A 310 0.14 -8.36 -1.63
CA PRO A 310 1.51 -7.97 -1.96
C PRO A 310 1.68 -6.47 -1.72
N VAL A 311 2.72 -6.12 -0.96
CA VAL A 311 3.05 -4.74 -0.61
C VAL A 311 4.50 -4.44 -0.99
N GLY A 312 5.36 -4.01 -0.10
CA GLY A 312 6.72 -3.65 -0.45
C GLY A 312 7.52 -4.79 -1.09
N MET A 313 8.28 -4.48 -2.12
CA MET A 313 9.15 -5.43 -2.80
C MET A 313 10.47 -4.80 -3.24
N ARG A 314 11.54 -5.58 -3.30
CA ARG A 314 12.86 -5.17 -3.79
C ARG A 314 13.57 -6.30 -4.50
N PHE A 315 14.25 -5.97 -5.58
CA PHE A 315 15.31 -6.82 -6.11
C PHE A 315 16.50 -6.83 -5.15
N TYR A 316 17.02 -8.00 -4.88
CA TYR A 316 18.19 -8.13 -4.01
C TYR A 316 19.47 -7.80 -4.78
N THR A 317 20.08 -6.69 -4.42
CA THR A 317 21.34 -6.19 -4.98
C THR A 317 22.50 -6.28 -3.99
N GLY A 318 22.26 -6.83 -2.80
CA GLY A 318 23.27 -7.04 -1.78
C GLY A 318 24.20 -8.22 -2.11
N LYS A 319 25.27 -8.34 -1.35
CA LYS A 319 26.27 -9.42 -1.50
C LYS A 319 26.37 -10.32 -0.25
N MET A 320 25.55 -10.08 0.75
CA MET A 320 25.59 -10.87 2.00
C MET A 320 24.93 -12.24 1.82
N PHE A 321 23.86 -12.33 1.05
CA PHE A 321 23.10 -13.58 0.88
C PHE A 321 23.79 -14.49 -0.15
N PRO A 322 23.53 -15.81 -0.10
CA PRO A 322 24.02 -16.74 -1.10
C PRO A 322 23.70 -16.31 -2.54
N ALA A 323 24.57 -16.69 -3.49
CA ALA A 323 24.49 -16.29 -4.90
C ALA A 323 23.12 -16.58 -5.55
N LYS A 324 22.39 -17.62 -5.10
CA LYS A 324 21.04 -17.91 -5.61
C LYS A 324 20.05 -16.76 -5.43
N TYR A 325 20.29 -15.86 -4.47
CA TYR A 325 19.41 -14.71 -4.22
C TYR A 325 19.79 -13.47 -5.03
N GLU A 326 20.89 -13.49 -5.76
CA GLU A 326 21.28 -12.36 -6.62
C GLU A 326 20.18 -12.07 -7.64
N ASN A 327 19.69 -10.83 -7.65
CA ASN A 327 18.55 -10.37 -8.45
C ASN A 327 17.22 -11.10 -8.18
N ALA A 328 17.10 -11.86 -7.10
CA ALA A 328 15.78 -12.34 -6.66
C ALA A 328 14.94 -11.16 -6.13
N ILE A 329 13.63 -11.22 -6.28
CA ILE A 329 12.72 -10.28 -5.65
C ILE A 329 12.40 -10.79 -4.24
N PHE A 330 12.63 -9.98 -3.21
CA PHE A 330 11.99 -10.14 -1.93
C PHE A 330 10.70 -9.34 -1.92
N LEU A 331 9.59 -9.98 -1.57
CA LEU A 331 8.27 -9.37 -1.58
C LEU A 331 7.55 -9.68 -0.26
N ALA A 332 7.08 -8.62 0.41
CA ALA A 332 6.24 -8.74 1.59
C ALA A 332 4.79 -9.00 1.18
N ARG A 333 4.21 -10.11 1.70
CA ARG A 333 2.78 -10.38 1.61
C ARG A 333 2.17 -10.07 2.97
N HIS A 334 1.38 -9.00 3.03
CA HIS A 334 0.81 -8.47 4.27
C HIS A 334 -0.24 -9.38 4.89
N GLY A 335 -0.82 -10.26 4.08
CA GLY A 335 -1.87 -11.19 4.46
C GLY A 335 -3.28 -10.61 4.32
N PRO A 336 -4.27 -11.47 4.05
CA PRO A 336 -5.65 -11.05 3.80
C PRO A 336 -6.32 -10.42 5.02
N TRP A 337 -7.19 -9.46 4.75
CA TRP A 337 -8.12 -8.91 5.73
C TRP A 337 -9.55 -9.45 5.52
N ASN A 338 -9.85 -9.98 4.34
CA ASN A 338 -11.17 -10.42 3.87
C ASN A 338 -11.29 -11.94 3.67
N ARG A 339 -10.48 -12.74 4.37
CA ARG A 339 -10.55 -14.20 4.38
C ARG A 339 -10.84 -14.75 5.76
N THR A 340 -11.64 -15.82 5.83
CA THR A 340 -11.91 -16.54 7.09
C THR A 340 -10.66 -17.26 7.61
N LYS A 341 -9.83 -17.79 6.69
CA LYS A 341 -8.55 -18.43 7.02
C LYS A 341 -7.40 -17.48 6.70
N LYS A 342 -6.73 -17.00 7.73
CA LYS A 342 -5.53 -16.17 7.60
C LYS A 342 -4.36 -17.00 7.09
N TYR A 343 -3.54 -16.41 6.23
CA TYR A 343 -2.31 -16.99 5.71
C TYR A 343 -1.41 -15.87 5.18
N ALA A 344 -0.31 -16.20 4.53
CA ALA A 344 0.72 -15.21 4.20
C ALA A 344 1.22 -14.50 5.47
N ALA A 345 1.22 -13.19 5.56
CA ALA A 345 1.95 -12.43 6.58
C ALA A 345 3.41 -12.90 6.63
N ASP A 346 4.06 -12.85 5.49
CA ASP A 346 5.38 -13.41 5.26
C ASP A 346 6.20 -12.58 4.25
N VAL A 347 7.46 -12.93 4.09
CA VAL A 347 8.27 -12.47 2.97
C VAL A 347 8.60 -13.68 2.12
N VAL A 348 8.40 -13.54 0.81
CA VAL A 348 8.76 -14.54 -0.18
C VAL A 348 9.97 -14.09 -0.99
N ALA A 349 10.76 -15.04 -1.46
CA ALA A 349 11.80 -14.83 -2.46
C ALA A 349 11.29 -15.33 -3.81
N ILE A 350 11.38 -14.50 -4.84
CA ILE A 350 10.94 -14.81 -6.20
C ILE A 350 12.16 -14.81 -7.11
N PHE A 351 12.40 -15.93 -7.75
CA PHE A 351 13.51 -16.17 -8.64
C PHE A 351 13.02 -16.06 -10.08
N ILE A 352 13.73 -15.31 -10.91
CA ILE A 352 13.42 -15.09 -12.33
C ILE A 352 14.51 -15.77 -13.14
N ASP A 353 14.12 -16.67 -14.04
CA ASP A 353 15.06 -17.31 -14.95
C ASP A 353 15.37 -16.44 -16.17
N ASP A 354 16.34 -16.87 -16.99
CA ASP A 354 16.76 -16.13 -18.19
C ASP A 354 15.66 -16.02 -19.27
N LYS A 355 14.56 -16.74 -19.12
CA LYS A 355 13.38 -16.67 -20.01
C LYS A 355 12.29 -15.76 -19.43
N GLY A 356 12.52 -15.18 -18.25
CA GLY A 356 11.54 -14.34 -17.56
C GLY A 356 10.47 -15.11 -16.77
N ASN A 357 10.60 -16.45 -16.61
CA ASN A 357 9.70 -17.20 -15.76
C ASN A 357 10.02 -16.95 -14.29
N ALA A 358 8.98 -16.66 -13.51
CA ALA A 358 9.12 -16.38 -12.08
C ALA A 358 8.67 -17.57 -11.24
N LYS A 359 9.42 -17.89 -10.17
CA LYS A 359 9.11 -18.93 -9.19
C LYS A 359 9.25 -18.37 -7.77
N MET A 360 8.24 -18.57 -6.95
CA MET A 360 8.19 -18.11 -5.56
C MET A 360 8.60 -19.22 -4.59
N GLU A 361 9.43 -18.87 -3.60
CA GLU A 361 9.76 -19.72 -2.46
C GLU A 361 9.52 -18.96 -1.14
N PRO A 362 9.06 -19.61 -0.06
CA PRO A 362 8.99 -18.99 1.26
C PRO A 362 10.38 -18.52 1.72
N PHE A 363 10.47 -17.33 2.32
CA PHE A 363 11.72 -16.81 2.85
C PHE A 363 11.64 -16.49 4.35
N MET A 364 10.77 -15.59 4.78
CA MET A 364 10.50 -15.34 6.20
C MET A 364 9.04 -15.66 6.48
N THR A 365 8.78 -16.66 7.32
CA THR A 365 7.44 -17.12 7.68
C THR A 365 7.28 -17.19 9.20
N GLY A 366 6.09 -17.61 9.69
CA GLY A 366 5.85 -17.84 11.12
C GLY A 366 5.05 -16.73 11.80
N LEU A 367 4.52 -15.77 11.06
CA LEU A 367 3.72 -14.67 11.60
C LEU A 367 2.19 -14.92 11.59
N VAL A 368 1.77 -16.14 11.31
CA VAL A 368 0.37 -16.60 11.49
C VAL A 368 0.36 -17.81 12.43
N GLU A 369 -0.37 -17.71 13.53
CA GLU A 369 -0.56 -18.80 14.48
C GLU A 369 -2.02 -18.84 14.94
N LYS A 370 -2.64 -20.03 14.96
CA LYS A 370 -4.04 -20.22 15.41
C LYS A 370 -5.04 -19.29 14.73
N ASN A 371 -4.87 -19.03 13.45
CA ASN A 371 -5.65 -18.10 12.64
C ASN A 371 -5.57 -16.62 13.10
N GLU A 372 -4.49 -16.23 13.78
CA GLU A 372 -4.21 -14.85 14.16
C GLU A 372 -2.88 -14.37 13.61
N TYR A 373 -2.77 -13.06 13.32
CA TYR A 373 -1.52 -12.44 12.92
C TYR A 373 -0.68 -12.12 14.15
N LEU A 374 0.54 -12.63 14.18
CA LEU A 374 1.58 -12.25 15.16
C LEU A 374 2.39 -11.04 14.69
N GLY A 375 2.33 -10.70 13.42
CA GLY A 375 2.97 -9.58 12.76
C GLY A 375 2.53 -9.53 11.31
N ARG A 376 2.74 -8.39 10.64
CA ARG A 376 2.36 -8.18 9.23
C ARG A 376 3.48 -7.44 8.49
N PRO A 377 4.28 -8.14 7.68
CA PRO A 377 5.31 -7.50 6.86
C PRO A 377 4.73 -6.48 5.90
N ALA A 378 5.33 -5.28 5.84
CA ALA A 378 4.82 -4.17 5.04
C ALA A 378 5.80 -3.70 3.96
N ASP A 379 7.09 -3.61 4.24
CA ASP A 379 8.11 -3.32 3.23
C ASP A 379 9.36 -4.15 3.47
N VAL A 380 10.16 -4.29 2.45
CA VAL A 380 11.49 -4.88 2.50
C VAL A 380 12.51 -3.90 1.94
N MET A 381 13.70 -3.86 2.52
CA MET A 381 14.77 -2.97 2.07
C MET A 381 16.12 -3.67 2.18
N VAL A 382 16.90 -3.63 1.10
CA VAL A 382 18.28 -4.11 1.10
C VAL A 382 19.17 -3.01 1.67
N MET A 383 19.89 -3.34 2.74
CA MET A 383 20.85 -2.44 3.39
C MET A 383 22.18 -2.39 2.61
N LYS A 384 22.97 -1.34 2.81
CA LYS A 384 24.32 -1.21 2.21
C LYS A 384 25.26 -2.35 2.57
N ASP A 385 25.06 -2.97 3.74
CA ASP A 385 25.83 -4.16 4.16
C ASP A 385 25.33 -5.47 3.53
N GLY A 386 24.27 -5.42 2.74
CA GLY A 386 23.65 -6.56 2.10
C GLY A 386 22.63 -7.30 2.95
N SER A 387 22.38 -6.92 4.20
CA SER A 387 21.28 -7.45 5.00
C SER A 387 19.94 -6.95 4.47
N LEU A 388 18.86 -7.66 4.82
CA LEU A 388 17.50 -7.27 4.46
C LEU A 388 16.78 -6.76 5.71
N LEU A 389 16.22 -5.56 5.67
CA LEU A 389 15.24 -5.09 6.65
C LEU A 389 13.83 -5.43 6.19
N VAL A 390 12.99 -5.80 7.16
CA VAL A 390 11.56 -6.07 6.98
C VAL A 390 10.79 -5.24 7.98
N SER A 391 9.94 -4.33 7.54
CA SER A 391 9.04 -3.59 8.43
C SER A 391 7.80 -4.42 8.75
N ASP A 392 7.32 -4.29 9.98
CA ASP A 392 6.11 -4.91 10.51
C ASP A 392 5.24 -3.79 11.09
N ASP A 393 4.23 -3.38 10.34
CA ASP A 393 3.34 -2.28 10.73
C ASP A 393 2.42 -2.67 11.88
N HIS A 394 2.06 -3.95 11.98
CA HIS A 394 1.23 -4.47 13.06
C HIS A 394 1.88 -4.29 14.44
N ASN A 395 3.17 -4.56 14.54
CA ASN A 395 3.95 -4.48 15.78
C ASN A 395 4.73 -3.18 15.95
N GLY A 396 4.80 -2.33 14.92
CA GLY A 396 5.66 -1.15 14.93
C GLY A 396 7.13 -1.48 15.06
N ALA A 397 7.58 -2.51 14.36
CA ALA A 397 8.94 -3.06 14.44
C ALA A 397 9.60 -3.17 13.07
N ILE A 398 10.91 -3.29 13.08
CA ILE A 398 11.72 -3.60 11.91
C ILE A 398 12.63 -4.77 12.29
N TYR A 399 12.59 -5.84 11.51
CA TYR A 399 13.46 -6.99 11.64
C TYR A 399 14.63 -6.88 10.66
N ARG A 400 15.83 -7.28 11.09
CA ARG A 400 16.99 -7.43 10.22
C ARG A 400 17.22 -8.90 9.95
N ILE A 401 17.33 -9.25 8.69
CA ILE A 401 17.68 -10.59 8.23
C ILE A 401 19.11 -10.54 7.72
N SER A 402 19.95 -11.37 8.28
CA SER A 402 21.36 -11.52 7.89
C SER A 402 21.67 -12.98 7.57
N TYR A 403 22.73 -13.20 6.79
CA TYR A 403 23.24 -14.53 6.50
C TYR A 403 24.63 -14.68 7.13
N ALA A 404 24.77 -15.69 7.96
CA ALA A 404 26.03 -15.96 8.69
C ALA A 404 26.81 -17.18 8.13
N GLY A 405 26.27 -17.82 7.09
CA GLY A 405 26.82 -19.09 6.60
C GLY A 405 26.31 -20.27 7.44
N LYS A 406 26.78 -21.46 7.08
CA LYS A 406 26.58 -22.68 7.89
C LYS A 406 27.52 -22.71 9.06
#